data_6a26513ad138c5c1bc5ddc24951230eb
#
_entry.id   6a26513ad138c5c1bc5ddc24951230eb
#
_cell.length_a   1.000
_cell.length_b   1.000
_cell.length_c   1.000
_cell.angle_alpha   90.00
_cell.angle_beta   90.00
_cell.angle_gamma   90.00
#
_symmetry.space_group_name_H-M   'P 1'
#
loop_
_entity.id
_entity.type
_entity.pdbx_description
1 polymer ?
#
loop_
_entity_poly.entity_id
_entity_poly.type
_entity_poly.pdbx_seq_one_letter_code
_entity_poly.pdbx_strand_id
1 'polypeptide(L)'
;MFTTANRDLWLQERRKTIGSSDAYVIMGVAPFGKPDELERKLWISKMGMDADEDTPAKALGRHLEHGIAMACLEQIGGNIIEFQPFAIHLAEGWASATPDYIIQIGDRLAILEIKNTSKDPWEIVPEAYVIQTHWQGWVHNIDMAFVGALHGERGIRVYEVPLRLESKWFGNVKTTCKGWFDRHMVEGIEPEAVRQFAAAETVKAIRAESGKVAFLDELEFDFLELIEMQARAKAIDRDITALKNKLKAAMGDAEVATVNGAVVATYKNSGKSRT
;
A
#
# COMPACT_ATOMS: atom_id res chain seq x y z
N MET A 1 -23.90 -9.58 4.63
CA MET A 1 -23.99 -9.11 3.22
C MET A 1 -24.49 -7.66 3.26
N PHE A 2 -23.68 -6.71 2.85
CA PHE A 2 -24.13 -5.31 2.83
C PHE A 2 -25.26 -5.15 1.80
N THR A 3 -26.40 -4.62 2.23
CA THR A 3 -27.41 -4.11 1.30
C THR A 3 -26.87 -2.82 0.66
N THR A 4 -27.35 -2.44 -0.52
CA THR A 4 -26.89 -1.21 -1.21
C THR A 4 -26.95 0.02 -0.29
N ALA A 5 -28.00 0.15 0.51
CA ALA A 5 -28.15 1.26 1.47
C ALA A 5 -27.08 1.26 2.58
N ASN A 6 -26.71 0.09 3.10
CA ASN A 6 -25.64 -0.04 4.09
C ASN A 6 -24.25 0.23 3.49
N ARG A 7 -24.06 -0.06 2.20
CA ARG A 7 -22.80 0.23 1.51
C ARG A 7 -22.58 1.73 1.34
N ASP A 8 -23.61 2.47 0.98
CA ASP A 8 -23.53 3.94 0.80
C ASP A 8 -23.21 4.63 2.12
N LEU A 9 -23.83 4.22 3.23
CA LEU A 9 -23.50 4.73 4.56
C LEU A 9 -22.07 4.38 4.97
N TRP A 10 -21.62 3.15 4.73
CA TRP A 10 -20.26 2.73 4.98
C TRP A 10 -19.24 3.54 4.16
N LEU A 11 -19.51 3.79 2.87
CA LEU A 11 -18.66 4.64 2.03
C LEU A 11 -18.60 6.07 2.55
N GLN A 12 -19.71 6.64 3.01
CA GLN A 12 -19.76 7.97 3.59
C GLN A 12 -18.90 8.08 4.85
N GLU A 13 -19.02 7.11 5.77
CA GLU A 13 -18.21 7.10 7.00
C GLU A 13 -16.72 6.85 6.68
N ARG A 14 -16.41 5.95 5.77
CA ARG A 14 -15.04 5.68 5.31
C ARG A 14 -14.38 6.90 4.67
N ARG A 15 -15.13 7.74 3.99
CA ARG A 15 -14.61 8.99 3.41
C ARG A 15 -14.17 9.99 4.47
N LYS A 16 -14.75 9.97 5.66
CA LYS A 16 -14.43 10.90 6.76
C LYS A 16 -13.20 10.49 7.58
N THR A 17 -12.67 9.30 7.35
CA THR A 17 -11.61 8.71 8.17
C THR A 17 -10.47 8.16 7.31
N ILE A 18 -9.32 7.88 7.92
CA ILE A 18 -8.24 7.12 7.28
C ILE A 18 -8.46 5.64 7.57
N GLY A 19 -8.60 4.84 6.52
CA GLY A 19 -8.75 3.39 6.60
C GLY A 19 -7.40 2.66 6.58
N SER A 20 -7.43 1.36 6.86
CA SER A 20 -6.22 0.53 6.90
C SER A 20 -5.47 0.45 5.55
N SER A 21 -6.19 0.44 4.44
CA SER A 21 -5.59 0.50 3.10
C SER A 21 -5.08 1.89 2.72
N ASP A 22 -5.67 2.94 3.29
CA ASP A 22 -5.22 4.31 3.07
C ASP A 22 -3.87 4.55 3.75
N ALA A 23 -3.65 3.93 4.92
CA ALA A 23 -2.43 4.07 5.69
C ALA A 23 -1.18 3.67 4.90
N TYR A 24 -1.17 2.52 4.21
CA TYR A 24 -0.01 2.14 3.41
C TYR A 24 0.17 3.00 2.15
N VAL A 25 -0.90 3.59 1.61
CA VAL A 25 -0.80 4.56 0.51
C VAL A 25 -0.12 5.83 1.00
N ILE A 26 -0.56 6.38 2.14
CA ILE A 26 0.04 7.58 2.76
C ILE A 26 1.52 7.34 3.11
N MET A 27 1.87 6.14 3.54
CA MET A 27 3.25 5.74 3.81
C MET A 27 4.09 5.51 2.55
N GLY A 28 3.50 5.56 1.36
CA GLY A 28 4.18 5.36 0.08
C GLY A 28 4.67 3.94 -0.20
N VAL A 29 4.16 2.94 0.52
CA VAL A 29 4.62 1.52 0.43
C VAL A 29 3.57 0.59 -0.19
N ALA A 30 2.60 1.12 -0.91
CA ALA A 30 1.59 0.29 -1.58
C ALA A 30 2.26 -0.75 -2.51
N PRO A 31 1.73 -1.99 -2.55
CA PRO A 31 2.37 -3.08 -3.30
C PRO A 31 2.17 -2.97 -4.82
N PHE A 32 1.44 -1.98 -5.29
CA PHE A 32 1.10 -1.72 -6.69
C PHE A 32 0.93 -0.22 -6.93
N GLY A 33 1.09 0.21 -8.19
CA GLY A 33 0.95 1.60 -8.59
C GLY A 33 2.14 2.49 -8.21
N LYS A 34 2.06 3.75 -8.55
CA LYS A 34 3.04 4.77 -8.17
C LYS A 34 2.53 5.52 -6.94
N PRO A 35 3.38 5.86 -5.96
CA PRO A 35 2.97 6.55 -4.74
C PRO A 35 2.12 7.80 -5.01
N ASP A 36 2.59 8.72 -5.85
CA ASP A 36 1.89 9.97 -6.17
C ASP A 36 0.53 9.74 -6.84
N GLU A 37 0.43 8.75 -7.73
CA GLU A 37 -0.84 8.40 -8.36
C GLU A 37 -1.84 7.82 -7.36
N LEU A 38 -1.37 7.01 -6.43
CA LEU A 38 -2.20 6.40 -5.39
C LEU A 38 -2.64 7.43 -4.35
N GLU A 39 -1.76 8.34 -3.93
CA GLU A 39 -2.10 9.45 -3.04
C GLU A 39 -3.16 10.36 -3.67
N ARG A 40 -2.99 10.71 -4.95
CA ARG A 40 -4.00 11.47 -5.70
C ARG A 40 -5.35 10.76 -5.72
N LYS A 41 -5.37 9.46 -6.04
CA LYS A 41 -6.61 8.67 -6.04
C LYS A 41 -7.24 8.61 -4.65
N LEU A 42 -6.44 8.45 -3.61
CA LEU A 42 -6.91 8.46 -2.23
C LEU A 42 -7.59 9.79 -1.90
N TRP A 43 -6.95 10.92 -2.17
CA TRP A 43 -7.53 12.24 -1.90
C TRP A 43 -8.83 12.46 -2.65
N ILE A 44 -8.89 12.16 -3.96
CA ILE A 44 -10.08 12.24 -4.79
C ILE A 44 -11.23 11.41 -4.18
N SER A 45 -10.93 10.19 -3.74
CA SER A 45 -11.90 9.31 -3.08
C SER A 45 -12.41 9.88 -1.76
N LYS A 46 -11.51 10.44 -0.93
CA LYS A 46 -11.91 11.11 0.33
C LYS A 46 -12.80 12.33 0.08
N MET A 47 -12.56 13.07 -0.98
CA MET A 47 -13.40 14.20 -1.38
C MET A 47 -14.72 13.77 -2.04
N GLY A 48 -14.94 12.48 -2.25
CA GLY A 48 -16.16 11.97 -2.89
C GLY A 48 -16.28 12.30 -4.38
N MET A 49 -15.14 12.57 -5.03
CA MET A 49 -15.08 12.94 -6.45
C MET A 49 -14.81 11.74 -7.37
N ASP A 50 -14.63 10.54 -6.80
CA ASP A 50 -14.43 9.31 -7.58
C ASP A 50 -15.76 8.64 -7.92
N ALA A 51 -15.81 8.02 -9.10
CA ALA A 51 -16.76 6.96 -9.35
C ALA A 51 -16.19 5.67 -8.71
N ASP A 52 -16.96 5.01 -7.83
CA ASP A 52 -16.59 3.70 -7.28
C ASP A 52 -16.70 2.65 -8.42
N GLU A 53 -15.70 2.63 -9.28
CA GLU A 53 -15.64 1.69 -10.39
C GLU A 53 -15.31 0.28 -9.86
N ASP A 54 -16.23 -0.64 -10.11
CA ASP A 54 -16.04 -2.05 -9.85
C ASP A 54 -15.24 -2.71 -10.98
N THR A 55 -13.93 -2.84 -10.77
CA THR A 55 -13.07 -3.50 -11.76
C THR A 55 -13.24 -5.02 -11.72
N PRO A 56 -13.00 -5.75 -12.84
CA PRO A 56 -13.02 -7.22 -12.85
C PRO A 56 -12.11 -7.84 -11.79
N ALA A 57 -10.98 -7.21 -11.49
CA ALA A 57 -10.06 -7.68 -10.43
C ALA A 57 -10.67 -7.52 -9.02
N LYS A 58 -11.37 -6.41 -8.74
CA LYS A 58 -12.08 -6.23 -7.47
C LYS A 58 -13.23 -7.24 -7.33
N ALA A 59 -13.99 -7.45 -8.41
CA ALA A 59 -15.08 -8.43 -8.43
C ALA A 59 -14.56 -9.86 -8.17
N LEU A 60 -13.50 -10.26 -8.88
CA LEU A 60 -12.87 -11.58 -8.68
C LEU A 60 -12.35 -11.75 -7.24
N GLY A 61 -11.69 -10.72 -6.69
CA GLY A 61 -11.23 -10.72 -5.31
C GLY A 61 -12.35 -11.05 -4.33
N ARG A 62 -13.47 -10.34 -4.43
CA ARG A 62 -14.64 -10.57 -3.56
C ARG A 62 -15.24 -11.98 -3.71
N HIS A 63 -15.25 -12.53 -4.93
CA HIS A 63 -15.77 -13.89 -5.15
C HIS A 63 -14.86 -14.97 -4.55
N LEU A 64 -13.55 -14.76 -4.54
CA LEU A 64 -12.57 -15.72 -4.03
C LEU A 64 -12.34 -15.58 -2.52
N GLU A 65 -12.60 -14.42 -1.94
CA GLU A 65 -12.25 -14.04 -0.57
C GLU A 65 -12.72 -15.09 0.45
N HIS A 66 -13.98 -15.49 0.39
CA HIS A 66 -14.53 -16.46 1.34
C HIS A 66 -13.89 -17.85 1.21
N GLY A 67 -13.65 -18.33 -0.01
CA GLY A 67 -12.99 -19.61 -0.26
C GLY A 67 -11.56 -19.62 0.25
N ILE A 68 -10.84 -18.52 0.06
CA ILE A 68 -9.47 -18.36 0.59
C ILE A 68 -9.50 -18.33 2.12
N ALA A 69 -10.45 -17.61 2.73
CA ALA A 69 -10.57 -17.54 4.19
C ALA A 69 -10.84 -18.91 4.80
N MET A 70 -11.74 -19.70 4.22
CA MET A 70 -12.03 -21.06 4.69
C MET A 70 -10.79 -21.96 4.62
N ALA A 71 -10.05 -21.93 3.51
CA ALA A 71 -8.81 -22.69 3.38
C ALA A 71 -7.71 -22.23 4.35
N CYS A 72 -7.67 -20.94 4.72
CA CYS A 72 -6.79 -20.45 5.77
C CYS A 72 -7.18 -21.00 7.14
N LEU A 73 -8.47 -21.02 7.48
CA LEU A 73 -8.96 -21.53 8.75
C LEU A 73 -8.70 -23.04 8.92
N GLU A 74 -8.75 -23.82 7.82
CA GLU A 74 -8.34 -25.22 7.83
C GLU A 74 -6.86 -25.41 8.23
N GLN A 75 -6.00 -24.45 7.89
CA GLN A 75 -4.57 -24.52 8.20
C GLN A 75 -4.23 -24.07 9.64
N ILE A 76 -4.89 -23.02 10.13
CA ILE A 76 -4.54 -22.41 11.44
C ILE A 76 -5.48 -22.83 12.57
N GLY A 77 -6.61 -23.43 12.25
CA GLY A 77 -7.70 -23.65 13.20
C GLY A 77 -8.39 -22.33 13.55
N GLY A 78 -9.67 -22.40 13.83
CA GLY A 78 -10.42 -21.22 14.23
C GLY A 78 -11.78 -21.10 13.56
N ASN A 79 -12.54 -20.10 13.99
CA ASN A 79 -13.88 -19.84 13.49
C ASN A 79 -14.04 -18.36 13.13
N ILE A 80 -14.83 -18.07 12.09
CA ILE A 80 -15.22 -16.71 11.76
C ILE A 80 -16.20 -16.21 12.83
N ILE A 81 -15.90 -15.04 13.41
CA ILE A 81 -16.75 -14.33 14.34
C ILE A 81 -17.50 -13.21 13.62
N GLU A 82 -16.79 -12.41 12.81
CA GLU A 82 -17.37 -11.31 12.06
C GLU A 82 -16.80 -11.26 10.65
N PHE A 83 -17.64 -10.85 9.70
CA PHE A 83 -17.29 -10.62 8.31
C PHE A 83 -17.35 -9.14 7.99
N GLN A 84 -16.25 -8.56 7.52
CA GLN A 84 -16.08 -7.16 7.16
C GLN A 84 -16.63 -6.18 8.22
N PRO A 85 -16.25 -6.33 9.51
CA PRO A 85 -16.70 -5.42 10.54
C PRO A 85 -16.05 -4.05 10.35
N PHE A 86 -16.89 -3.02 10.21
CA PHE A 86 -16.42 -1.64 10.17
C PHE A 86 -16.37 -1.06 11.58
N ALA A 87 -15.23 -0.48 11.95
CA ALA A 87 -15.08 0.24 13.19
C ALA A 87 -14.35 1.57 12.98
N ILE A 88 -14.68 2.55 13.82
CA ILE A 88 -13.93 3.79 13.99
C ILE A 88 -13.22 3.68 15.34
N HIS A 89 -11.95 4.05 15.40
CA HIS A 89 -11.17 3.99 16.65
C HIS A 89 -11.79 4.90 17.72
N LEU A 90 -12.06 4.34 18.89
CA LEU A 90 -12.86 5.02 19.92
C LEU A 90 -12.27 6.35 20.40
N ALA A 91 -10.94 6.43 20.57
CA ALA A 91 -10.27 7.65 21.02
C ALA A 91 -9.81 8.52 19.84
N GLU A 92 -9.53 7.90 18.69
CA GLU A 92 -8.95 8.54 17.51
C GLU A 92 -9.97 8.52 16.37
N GLY A 93 -11.06 9.24 16.51
CA GLY A 93 -12.22 9.24 15.59
C GLY A 93 -11.91 9.53 14.12
N TRP A 94 -10.67 9.88 13.77
CA TRP A 94 -10.18 10.06 12.41
C TRP A 94 -9.69 8.77 11.74
N ALA A 95 -9.54 7.67 12.49
CA ALA A 95 -9.07 6.37 12.01
C ALA A 95 -10.20 5.35 11.98
N SER A 96 -10.28 4.57 10.92
CA SER A 96 -11.24 3.46 10.78
C SER A 96 -10.58 2.22 10.20
N ALA A 97 -11.23 1.07 10.35
CA ALA A 97 -10.80 -0.17 9.71
C ALA A 97 -11.99 -1.06 9.34
N THR A 98 -11.80 -1.84 8.29
CA THR A 98 -12.67 -2.94 7.88
C THR A 98 -11.78 -4.11 7.52
N PRO A 99 -11.38 -4.98 8.47
CA PRO A 99 -10.72 -6.23 8.14
C PRO A 99 -11.67 -7.15 7.36
N ASP A 100 -11.12 -8.07 6.57
CA ASP A 100 -11.96 -9.02 5.86
C ASP A 100 -12.70 -9.91 6.84
N TYR A 101 -12.01 -10.38 7.90
CA TYR A 101 -12.62 -11.20 8.97
C TYR A 101 -12.00 -10.88 10.33
N ILE A 102 -12.84 -10.94 11.38
CA ILE A 102 -12.41 -11.22 12.74
C ILE A 102 -12.67 -12.71 12.99
N ILE A 103 -11.64 -13.41 13.42
CA ILE A 103 -11.67 -14.84 13.70
C ILE A 103 -11.35 -15.12 15.17
N GLN A 104 -11.77 -16.26 15.66
CA GLN A 104 -11.39 -16.75 16.99
C GLN A 104 -10.46 -17.97 16.85
N ILE A 105 -9.33 -17.92 17.53
CA ILE A 105 -8.37 -19.02 17.64
C ILE A 105 -8.15 -19.29 19.14
N GLY A 106 -8.66 -20.45 19.61
CA GLY A 106 -8.74 -20.69 21.06
C GLY A 106 -9.58 -19.63 21.74
N ASP A 107 -9.01 -18.97 22.74
CA ASP A 107 -9.69 -17.90 23.52
C ASP A 107 -9.36 -16.48 22.99
N ARG A 108 -8.63 -16.35 21.89
CA ARG A 108 -8.18 -15.06 21.36
C ARG A 108 -8.91 -14.69 20.08
N LEU A 109 -9.16 -13.42 19.92
CA LEU A 109 -9.58 -12.85 18.63
C LEU A 109 -8.35 -12.50 17.79
N ALA A 110 -8.49 -12.66 16.47
CA ALA A 110 -7.45 -12.28 15.51
C ALA A 110 -8.06 -11.63 14.26
N ILE A 111 -7.30 -10.75 13.64
CA ILE A 111 -7.59 -10.25 12.30
C ILE A 111 -7.17 -11.32 11.28
N LEU A 112 -8.01 -11.59 10.28
CA LEU A 112 -7.62 -12.34 9.09
C LEU A 112 -7.89 -11.47 7.87
N GLU A 113 -6.82 -11.05 7.24
CA GLU A 113 -6.84 -10.25 6.00
C GLU A 113 -6.55 -11.16 4.81
N ILE A 114 -7.35 -11.07 3.76
CA ILE A 114 -7.27 -11.95 2.58
C ILE A 114 -6.63 -11.23 1.40
N LYS A 115 -5.74 -11.93 0.71
CA LYS A 115 -5.08 -11.43 -0.49
C LYS A 115 -5.16 -12.44 -1.63
N ASN A 116 -5.35 -11.92 -2.84
CA ASN A 116 -5.22 -12.68 -4.07
C ASN A 116 -4.11 -12.05 -4.91
N THR A 117 -3.07 -12.82 -5.22
CA THR A 117 -1.90 -12.34 -5.93
C THR A 117 -1.37 -13.40 -6.91
N SER A 118 -0.85 -12.96 -8.04
CA SER A 118 -0.13 -13.82 -8.98
C SER A 118 1.36 -13.99 -8.66
N LYS A 119 1.86 -13.26 -7.64
CA LYS A 119 3.27 -13.33 -7.23
C LYS A 119 3.57 -14.63 -6.51
N ASP A 120 4.85 -15.01 -6.47
CA ASP A 120 5.34 -16.12 -5.67
C ASP A 120 4.98 -15.96 -4.19
N PRO A 121 4.88 -17.06 -3.43
CA PRO A 121 4.74 -17.01 -1.98
C PRO A 121 5.81 -16.10 -1.36
N TRP A 122 5.40 -15.29 -0.41
CA TRP A 122 6.29 -14.34 0.23
C TRP A 122 7.20 -15.04 1.22
N GLU A 123 8.47 -14.67 1.22
CA GLU A 123 9.39 -14.99 2.32
C GLU A 123 9.11 -14.09 3.53
N ILE A 124 8.78 -12.82 3.24
CA ILE A 124 8.38 -11.81 4.23
C ILE A 124 7.10 -11.15 3.72
N VAL A 125 6.11 -11.01 4.59
CA VAL A 125 4.86 -10.30 4.26
C VAL A 125 5.18 -8.88 3.80
N PRO A 126 4.66 -8.43 2.66
CA PRO A 126 4.87 -7.07 2.17
C PRO A 126 4.50 -6.02 3.22
N GLU A 127 5.33 -4.99 3.36
CA GLU A 127 5.18 -3.94 4.38
C GLU A 127 3.79 -3.29 4.36
N ALA A 128 3.20 -3.11 3.18
CA ALA A 128 1.84 -2.61 3.03
C ALA A 128 0.82 -3.44 3.84
N TYR A 129 0.93 -4.76 3.80
CA TYR A 129 0.01 -5.64 4.52
C TYR A 129 0.32 -5.72 6.01
N VAL A 130 1.60 -5.53 6.38
CA VAL A 130 1.99 -5.35 7.79
C VAL A 130 1.38 -4.07 8.36
N ILE A 131 1.46 -2.94 7.65
CA ILE A 131 0.80 -1.69 8.04
C ILE A 131 -0.71 -1.88 8.14
N GLN A 132 -1.32 -2.51 7.14
CA GLN A 132 -2.76 -2.73 7.07
C GLN A 132 -3.27 -3.51 8.29
N THR A 133 -2.62 -4.63 8.61
CA THR A 133 -3.01 -5.47 9.76
C THR A 133 -2.75 -4.81 11.11
N HIS A 134 -1.65 -4.06 11.26
CA HIS A 134 -1.40 -3.26 12.47
C HIS A 134 -2.48 -2.20 12.67
N TRP A 135 -2.87 -1.51 11.60
CA TRP A 135 -3.94 -0.52 11.65
C TRP A 135 -5.28 -1.13 12.03
N GLN A 136 -5.63 -2.28 11.45
CA GLN A 136 -6.84 -3.03 11.78
C GLN A 136 -6.83 -3.49 13.24
N GLY A 137 -5.72 -4.07 13.70
CA GLY A 137 -5.56 -4.49 15.08
C GLY A 137 -5.67 -3.33 16.07
N TRP A 138 -5.07 -2.18 15.74
CA TRP A 138 -5.18 -0.98 16.56
C TRP A 138 -6.62 -0.47 16.64
N VAL A 139 -7.33 -0.36 15.52
CA VAL A 139 -8.71 0.14 15.50
C VAL A 139 -9.68 -0.79 16.22
N HIS A 140 -9.52 -2.11 16.07
CA HIS A 140 -10.38 -3.12 16.71
C HIS A 140 -9.91 -3.58 18.09
N ASN A 141 -8.77 -3.03 18.59
CA ASN A 141 -8.13 -3.48 19.83
C ASN A 141 -7.85 -4.99 19.85
N ILE A 142 -7.29 -5.52 18.77
CA ILE A 142 -6.90 -6.91 18.58
C ILE A 142 -5.38 -6.96 18.37
N ASP A 143 -4.70 -7.86 19.09
CA ASP A 143 -3.23 -7.95 19.11
C ASP A 143 -2.65 -9.13 18.29
N MET A 144 -3.51 -9.85 17.56
CA MET A 144 -3.13 -10.96 16.69
C MET A 144 -3.65 -10.75 15.28
N ALA A 145 -2.84 -11.04 14.27
CA ALA A 145 -3.27 -10.95 12.88
C ALA A 145 -2.62 -12.00 11.99
N PHE A 146 -3.36 -12.38 10.96
CA PHE A 146 -2.92 -13.25 9.87
C PHE A 146 -3.21 -12.60 8.53
N VAL A 147 -2.35 -12.87 7.56
CA VAL A 147 -2.60 -12.59 6.15
C VAL A 147 -2.72 -13.92 5.42
N GLY A 148 -3.91 -14.22 4.93
CA GLY A 148 -4.17 -15.37 4.07
C GLY A 148 -4.04 -14.98 2.60
N ALA A 149 -3.15 -15.61 1.85
CA ALA A 149 -2.91 -15.23 0.46
C ALA A 149 -3.01 -16.40 -0.50
N LEU A 150 -3.81 -16.24 -1.55
CA LEU A 150 -3.78 -17.11 -2.72
C LEU A 150 -2.67 -16.61 -3.67
N HIS A 151 -1.69 -17.46 -3.94
CA HIS A 151 -0.53 -17.19 -4.82
C HIS A 151 -0.70 -17.82 -6.21
N GLY A 152 -1.81 -17.52 -6.88
CA GLY A 152 -2.14 -18.14 -8.16
C GLY A 152 -2.18 -19.67 -8.06
N GLU A 153 -1.51 -20.36 -8.98
CA GLU A 153 -1.45 -21.82 -9.01
C GLU A 153 -0.61 -22.46 -7.88
N ARG A 154 0.12 -21.63 -7.10
CA ARG A 154 1.00 -22.10 -6.01
C ARG A 154 0.24 -22.33 -4.70
N GLY A 155 -1.08 -22.10 -4.71
CA GLY A 155 -1.98 -22.37 -3.61
C GLY A 155 -2.02 -21.26 -2.56
N ILE A 156 -2.65 -21.59 -1.42
CA ILE A 156 -2.90 -20.66 -0.34
C ILE A 156 -1.84 -20.82 0.75
N ARG A 157 -1.36 -19.67 1.25
CA ARG A 157 -0.45 -19.57 2.39
C ARG A 157 -1.04 -18.66 3.44
N VAL A 158 -0.81 -19.01 4.70
CA VAL A 158 -1.19 -18.17 5.84
C VAL A 158 0.08 -17.66 6.51
N TYR A 159 0.12 -16.37 6.76
CA TYR A 159 1.25 -15.68 7.38
C TYR A 159 0.78 -15.05 8.68
N GLU A 160 1.36 -15.43 9.80
CA GLU A 160 1.17 -14.72 11.05
C GLU A 160 1.92 -13.38 10.99
N VAL A 161 1.24 -12.31 11.37
CA VAL A 161 1.83 -10.97 11.47
C VAL A 161 1.85 -10.57 12.94
N PRO A 162 3.04 -10.59 13.60
CA PRO A 162 3.14 -10.20 14.99
C PRO A 162 2.87 -8.71 15.13
N LEU A 163 1.71 -8.36 15.72
CA LEU A 163 1.31 -6.97 15.92
C LEU A 163 2.10 -6.35 17.07
N ARG A 164 2.73 -5.22 16.81
CA ARG A 164 3.51 -4.41 17.77
C ARG A 164 2.91 -3.01 17.85
N LEU A 165 1.70 -2.92 18.38
CA LEU A 165 0.87 -1.71 18.34
C LEU A 165 1.49 -0.52 19.09
N GLU A 166 2.34 -0.78 20.09
CA GLU A 166 3.05 0.25 20.88
C GLU A 166 4.48 0.51 20.37
N SER A 167 4.88 -0.08 19.23
CA SER A 167 6.21 0.14 18.68
C SER A 167 6.38 1.57 18.17
N LYS A 168 7.61 2.10 18.26
CA LYS A 168 7.97 3.40 17.68
C LYS A 168 7.69 3.46 16.18
N TRP A 169 7.91 2.34 15.47
CA TRP A 169 7.63 2.24 14.04
C TRP A 169 6.15 2.48 13.75
N PHE A 170 5.25 1.78 14.45
CA PHE A 170 3.80 1.96 14.25
C PHE A 170 3.32 3.32 14.77
N GLY A 171 3.95 3.86 15.81
CA GLY A 171 3.76 5.25 16.24
C GLY A 171 4.04 6.25 15.13
N ASN A 172 5.11 6.05 14.34
CA ASN A 172 5.41 6.88 13.18
C ASN A 172 4.33 6.74 12.08
N VAL A 173 3.82 5.52 11.82
CA VAL A 173 2.72 5.32 10.86
C VAL A 173 1.50 6.13 11.29
N LYS A 174 1.08 6.02 12.55
CA LYS A 174 -0.06 6.79 13.11
C LYS A 174 0.16 8.30 12.95
N THR A 175 1.33 8.79 13.32
CA THR A 175 1.66 10.23 13.25
C THR A 175 1.64 10.74 11.81
N THR A 176 2.21 10.00 10.86
CA THR A 176 2.24 10.37 9.44
C THR A 176 0.82 10.41 8.86
N CYS A 177 0.01 9.39 9.15
CA CYS A 177 -1.38 9.34 8.71
C CYS A 177 -2.23 10.45 9.33
N LYS A 178 -2.01 10.78 10.62
CA LYS A 178 -2.70 11.88 11.27
C LYS A 178 -2.33 13.23 10.65
N GLY A 179 -1.05 13.46 10.38
CA GLY A 179 -0.59 14.67 9.70
C GLY A 179 -1.19 14.83 8.31
N TRP A 180 -1.29 13.73 7.54
CA TRP A 180 -1.96 13.72 6.25
C TRP A 180 -3.45 14.04 6.38
N PHE A 181 -4.14 13.42 7.36
CA PHE A 181 -5.56 13.69 7.65
C PHE A 181 -5.80 15.15 7.99
N ASP A 182 -5.02 15.72 8.92
CA ASP A 182 -5.19 17.10 9.36
C ASP A 182 -4.99 18.06 8.20
N ARG A 183 -3.90 17.90 7.45
CA ARG A 183 -3.57 18.79 6.34
C ARG A 183 -4.55 18.71 5.18
N HIS A 184 -4.92 17.50 4.77
CA HIS A 184 -5.67 17.31 3.52
C HIS A 184 -7.18 17.19 3.72
N MET A 185 -7.62 16.68 4.86
CA MET A 185 -9.05 16.50 5.12
C MET A 185 -9.64 17.57 6.06
N VAL A 186 -8.87 18.05 7.04
CA VAL A 186 -9.35 19.08 7.97
C VAL A 186 -9.07 20.49 7.43
N GLU A 187 -7.83 20.78 7.03
CA GLU A 187 -7.43 22.09 6.48
C GLU A 187 -7.81 22.25 5.01
N GLY A 188 -8.14 21.17 4.30
CA GLY A 188 -8.55 21.19 2.90
C GLY A 188 -7.41 21.50 1.92
N ILE A 189 -6.16 21.33 2.33
CA ILE A 189 -5.00 21.57 1.47
C ILE A 189 -4.84 20.39 0.51
N GLU A 190 -4.89 20.67 -0.78
CA GLU A 190 -4.73 19.65 -1.83
C GLU A 190 -3.31 19.05 -1.79
N PRO A 191 -3.13 17.71 -1.86
CA PRO A 191 -1.82 17.09 -1.97
C PRO A 191 -1.06 17.56 -3.21
N GLU A 192 0.27 17.63 -3.09
CA GLU A 192 1.15 18.02 -4.20
C GLU A 192 0.97 17.13 -5.43
N ALA A 193 0.83 15.82 -5.21
CA ALA A 193 0.56 14.84 -6.27
C ALA A 193 -0.68 15.17 -7.11
N VAL A 194 -1.73 15.77 -6.51
CA VAL A 194 -2.94 16.19 -7.23
C VAL A 194 -2.63 17.40 -8.12
N ARG A 195 -1.94 18.40 -7.59
CA ARG A 195 -1.55 19.62 -8.32
C ARG A 195 -0.64 19.31 -9.50
N GLN A 196 0.37 18.47 -9.29
CA GLN A 196 1.31 18.06 -10.34
C GLN A 196 0.61 17.26 -11.44
N PHE A 197 -0.35 16.40 -11.09
CA PHE A 197 -1.12 15.65 -12.07
C PHE A 197 -2.00 16.56 -12.93
N ALA A 198 -2.71 17.49 -12.33
CA ALA A 198 -3.54 18.46 -13.05
C ALA A 198 -2.72 19.31 -14.02
N ALA A 199 -1.53 19.77 -13.59
CA ALA A 199 -0.58 20.48 -14.45
C ALA A 199 -0.11 19.60 -15.61
N ALA A 200 0.25 18.34 -15.36
CA ALA A 200 0.70 17.41 -16.38
C ALA A 200 -0.38 17.08 -17.41
N GLU A 201 -1.65 16.92 -17.00
CA GLU A 201 -2.77 16.69 -17.92
C GLU A 201 -3.04 17.93 -18.79
N THR A 202 -2.93 19.14 -18.21
CA THR A 202 -3.02 20.39 -18.98
C THR A 202 -1.93 20.46 -20.04
N VAL A 203 -0.69 20.12 -19.66
CA VAL A 203 0.46 20.10 -20.60
C VAL A 203 0.26 19.05 -21.70
N LYS A 204 -0.25 17.86 -21.38
CA LYS A 204 -0.54 16.82 -22.37
C LYS A 204 -1.62 17.22 -23.37
N ALA A 205 -2.57 18.09 -22.98
CA ALA A 205 -3.59 18.60 -23.85
C ALA A 205 -3.05 19.62 -24.87
N ILE A 206 -1.90 20.23 -24.61
CA ILE A 206 -1.23 21.18 -25.51
C ILE A 206 -0.64 20.41 -26.69
N ARG A 207 -1.12 20.72 -27.90
CA ARG A 207 -0.55 20.19 -29.13
C ARG A 207 0.48 21.17 -29.66
N ALA A 208 1.71 20.69 -29.88
CA ALA A 208 2.75 21.49 -30.51
C ALA A 208 2.37 21.80 -31.98
N GLU A 209 2.40 23.06 -32.32
CA GLU A 209 2.26 23.54 -33.71
C GLU A 209 3.66 23.56 -34.37
N SER A 210 3.76 22.97 -35.56
CA SER A 210 5.03 22.92 -36.28
C SER A 210 5.56 24.31 -36.59
N GLY A 211 6.80 24.58 -36.23
CA GLY A 211 7.50 25.87 -36.47
C GLY A 211 7.18 26.97 -35.44
N LYS A 212 6.32 26.73 -34.47
CA LYS A 212 6.06 27.67 -33.40
C LYS A 212 7.18 27.63 -32.34
N VAL A 213 7.75 28.77 -32.02
CA VAL A 213 8.77 28.95 -30.99
C VAL A 213 8.17 29.62 -29.77
N ALA A 214 8.37 29.05 -28.60
CA ALA A 214 8.04 29.69 -27.32
C ALA A 214 9.31 30.28 -26.70
N PHE A 215 9.25 31.49 -26.21
CA PHE A 215 10.30 32.14 -25.45
C PHE A 215 9.99 31.94 -23.96
N LEU A 216 10.91 31.32 -23.20
CA LEU A 216 10.72 30.93 -21.81
C LEU A 216 11.71 31.70 -20.90
N ASP A 217 12.03 32.95 -21.24
CA ASP A 217 13.02 33.74 -20.52
C ASP A 217 12.68 33.89 -19.03
N GLU A 218 11.40 33.97 -18.70
CA GLU A 218 10.91 34.03 -17.32
C GLU A 218 11.12 32.74 -16.52
N LEU A 219 11.34 31.60 -17.20
CA LEU A 219 11.57 30.28 -16.61
C LEU A 219 13.03 29.83 -16.69
N GLU A 220 13.96 30.74 -16.94
CA GLU A 220 15.41 30.43 -17.06
C GLU A 220 15.92 29.72 -15.78
N PHE A 221 15.55 30.24 -14.61
CA PHE A 221 15.94 29.63 -13.34
C PHE A 221 15.39 28.22 -13.16
N ASP A 222 14.11 28.00 -13.46
CA ASP A 222 13.47 26.67 -13.37
C ASP A 222 14.15 25.69 -14.33
N PHE A 223 14.52 26.15 -15.51
CA PHE A 223 15.22 25.33 -16.50
C PHE A 223 16.62 24.93 -16.04
N LEU A 224 17.38 25.87 -15.46
CA LEU A 224 18.71 25.60 -14.90
C LEU A 224 18.61 24.66 -13.69
N GLU A 225 17.64 24.85 -12.80
CA GLU A 225 17.37 23.96 -11.68
C GLU A 225 17.01 22.54 -12.16
N LEU A 226 16.16 22.42 -13.19
CA LEU A 226 15.82 21.12 -13.79
C LEU A 226 17.06 20.39 -14.31
N ILE A 227 17.96 21.09 -15.03
CA ILE A 227 19.23 20.52 -15.51
C ILE A 227 20.08 20.02 -14.35
N GLU A 228 20.20 20.80 -13.28
CA GLU A 228 20.96 20.42 -12.09
C GLU A 228 20.35 19.20 -11.39
N MET A 229 19.04 19.20 -11.20
CA MET A 229 18.33 18.06 -10.60
C MET A 229 18.49 16.78 -11.43
N GLN A 230 18.41 16.87 -12.75
CA GLN A 230 18.63 15.71 -13.65
C GLN A 230 20.08 15.21 -13.56
N ALA A 231 21.05 16.10 -13.46
CA ALA A 231 22.44 15.71 -13.27
C ALA A 231 22.68 15.00 -11.92
N ARG A 232 22.08 15.52 -10.84
CA ARG A 232 22.11 14.88 -9.51
C ARG A 232 21.42 13.50 -9.52
N ALA A 233 20.25 13.39 -10.13
CA ALA A 233 19.53 12.11 -10.25
C ALA A 233 20.38 11.07 -10.98
N LYS A 234 21.04 11.45 -12.09
CA LYS A 234 21.94 10.58 -12.84
C LYS A 234 23.20 10.16 -12.05
N ALA A 235 23.70 11.05 -11.19
CA ALA A 235 24.81 10.74 -10.30
C ALA A 235 24.38 9.72 -9.24
N ILE A 236 23.25 9.95 -8.58
CA ILE A 236 22.68 9.06 -7.57
C ILE A 236 22.40 7.66 -8.18
N ASP A 237 21.85 7.59 -9.38
CA ASP A 237 21.58 6.31 -10.06
C ASP A 237 22.87 5.51 -10.35
N ARG A 238 23.95 6.22 -10.74
CA ARG A 238 25.30 5.61 -10.87
C ARG A 238 25.81 5.08 -9.53
N ASP A 239 25.65 5.84 -8.45
CA ASP A 239 26.11 5.44 -7.12
C ASP A 239 25.31 4.23 -6.61
N ILE A 240 24.00 4.24 -6.81
CA ILE A 240 23.12 3.08 -6.50
C ILE A 240 23.59 1.85 -7.29
N THR A 241 23.87 2.01 -8.57
CA THR A 241 24.34 0.93 -9.43
C THR A 241 25.70 0.37 -8.97
N ALA A 242 26.63 1.26 -8.62
CA ALA A 242 27.94 0.89 -8.09
C ALA A 242 27.83 0.12 -6.75
N LEU A 243 26.95 0.58 -5.83
CA LEU A 243 26.67 -0.11 -4.58
C LEU A 243 26.03 -1.48 -4.80
N LYS A 244 25.05 -1.58 -5.68
CA LYS A 244 24.43 -2.86 -6.07
C LYS A 244 25.46 -3.83 -6.63
N ASN A 245 26.35 -3.39 -7.49
CA ASN A 245 27.43 -4.22 -8.05
C ASN A 245 28.44 -4.65 -6.98
N LYS A 246 28.79 -3.75 -6.06
CA LYS A 246 29.66 -4.09 -4.91
C LYS A 246 29.04 -5.14 -4.02
N LEU A 247 27.73 -5.00 -3.70
CA LEU A 247 27.01 -5.99 -2.91
C LEU A 247 26.93 -7.34 -3.63
N LYS A 248 26.61 -7.36 -4.93
CA LYS A 248 26.60 -8.59 -5.74
C LYS A 248 27.97 -9.26 -5.78
N ALA A 249 29.03 -8.49 -5.95
CA ALA A 249 30.39 -9.01 -5.93
C ALA A 249 30.77 -9.61 -4.57
N ALA A 250 30.34 -8.99 -3.48
CA ALA A 250 30.57 -9.49 -2.12
C ALA A 250 29.74 -10.75 -1.81
N MET A 251 28.56 -10.90 -2.42
CA MET A 251 27.74 -12.11 -2.29
C MET A 251 28.35 -13.31 -3.00
N GLY A 252 29.11 -13.10 -4.09
CA GLY A 252 29.67 -14.17 -4.90
C GLY A 252 28.58 -15.10 -5.45
N ASP A 253 28.63 -16.37 -5.08
CA ASP A 253 27.65 -17.41 -5.43
C ASP A 253 26.54 -17.60 -4.39
N ALA A 254 26.54 -16.79 -3.31
CA ALA A 254 25.53 -16.89 -2.27
C ALA A 254 24.15 -16.39 -2.77
N GLU A 255 23.12 -17.17 -2.46
CA GLU A 255 21.74 -16.81 -2.76
C GLU A 255 21.17 -15.73 -1.82
N VAL A 256 21.66 -15.67 -0.57
CA VAL A 256 21.16 -14.81 0.50
C VAL A 256 22.31 -14.02 1.11
N ALA A 257 22.11 -12.71 1.27
CA ALA A 257 23.01 -11.85 2.04
C ALA A 257 22.35 -11.40 3.35
N THR A 258 23.12 -11.46 4.42
CA THR A 258 22.69 -11.01 5.76
C THR A 258 23.61 -9.93 6.30
N VAL A 259 23.05 -8.99 7.06
CA VAL A 259 23.78 -8.02 7.85
C VAL A 259 23.24 -8.08 9.28
N ASN A 260 24.10 -8.31 10.25
CA ASN A 260 23.74 -8.50 11.66
C ASN A 260 22.62 -9.55 11.87
N GLY A 261 22.63 -10.63 11.08
CA GLY A 261 21.63 -11.70 11.13
C GLY A 261 20.31 -11.41 10.43
N ALA A 262 20.10 -10.20 9.89
CA ALA A 262 18.94 -9.86 9.10
C ALA A 262 19.22 -10.05 7.61
N VAL A 263 18.29 -10.67 6.86
CA VAL A 263 18.36 -10.81 5.41
C VAL A 263 18.20 -9.44 4.77
N VAL A 264 19.20 -9.00 4.00
CA VAL A 264 19.22 -7.69 3.33
C VAL A 264 19.12 -7.79 1.81
N ALA A 265 19.48 -8.94 1.23
CA ALA A 265 19.33 -9.18 -0.19
C ALA A 265 19.20 -10.67 -0.50
N THR A 266 18.44 -10.99 -1.54
CA THR A 266 18.36 -12.34 -2.14
C THR A 266 18.64 -12.24 -3.63
N TYR A 267 19.44 -13.19 -4.15
CA TYR A 267 19.78 -13.28 -5.55
C TYR A 267 19.44 -14.66 -6.09
N LYS A 268 18.27 -14.78 -6.77
CA LYS A 268 17.88 -16.02 -7.45
C LYS A 268 18.41 -16.04 -8.87
N ASN A 269 19.16 -17.07 -9.21
CA ASN A 269 19.57 -17.33 -10.57
C ASN A 269 18.32 -17.73 -11.37
N SER A 270 17.73 -16.79 -12.12
CA SER A 270 16.66 -17.12 -13.08
C SER A 270 17.30 -17.93 -14.21
N GLY A 271 17.22 -19.25 -14.16
CA GLY A 271 17.87 -20.20 -15.06
C GLY A 271 17.48 -20.09 -16.55
N LYS A 272 17.64 -18.91 -17.13
CA LYS A 272 17.67 -18.68 -18.58
C LYS A 272 19.12 -18.44 -19.00
N SER A 273 19.86 -19.54 -19.17
CA SER A 273 21.02 -19.55 -20.04
C SER A 273 20.53 -19.16 -21.44
N ARG A 274 21.00 -18.03 -21.95
CA ARG A 274 20.90 -17.74 -23.37
C ARG A 274 21.98 -18.61 -24.07
N THR A 275 21.54 -19.63 -24.76
CA THR A 275 22.28 -20.22 -25.87
C THR A 275 22.38 -19.22 -27.02
#